data_50e1e4da8a93b610ba1f7dcf5df2ff93
#
_entry.id   50e1e4da8a93b610ba1f7dcf5df2ff93
#
_cell.length_a   1.000
_cell.length_b   1.000
_cell.length_c   1.000
_cell.angle_alpha   90.00
_cell.angle_beta   90.00
_cell.angle_gamma   90.00
#
_symmetry.space_group_name_H-M   'P 1'
#
loop_
_entity.id
_entity.type
_entity.pdbx_description
1 polymer ?
#
loop_
_entity_poly.entity_id
_entity_poly.type
_entity_poly.pdbx_seq_one_letter_code
_entity_poly.pdbx_strand_id
1 'polypeptide(L)'
;MNMYSIDEIMEMAIRTETLGYQFYTTMAEKFKKDAGLVQLFSTLASKEKVHEKTFTDLKAMVAKKGSEPVEWEEVSNYMRAFVESEFFLGKGKALPSMDHLKTAQDAVKFAIGFEKETLLYFFELRSMVKEKEVVDEIINEEKSHIRWLDAFRADLSK
;
A
#
# COMPACT_ATOMS: atom_id res chain seq x y z
N MET A 1 -14.94 11.35 20.17
CA MET A 1 -13.92 10.57 19.45
C MET A 1 -14.01 10.93 17.99
N ASN A 2 -12.94 11.43 17.38
CA ASN A 2 -12.99 11.73 15.95
C ASN A 2 -13.01 10.46 15.14
N MET A 3 -14.09 10.22 14.42
CA MET A 3 -14.18 9.17 13.40
C MET A 3 -13.51 9.67 12.12
N TYR A 4 -12.80 8.79 11.42
CA TYR A 4 -12.27 9.13 10.11
C TYR A 4 -13.40 9.27 9.09
N SER A 5 -13.37 10.33 8.32
CA SER A 5 -14.22 10.49 7.16
C SER A 5 -13.77 9.61 6.01
N ILE A 6 -14.65 9.36 5.05
CA ILE A 6 -14.26 8.63 3.83
C ILE A 6 -13.13 9.37 3.08
N ASP A 7 -13.10 10.68 3.13
CA ASP A 7 -12.06 11.49 2.53
C ASP A 7 -10.69 11.21 3.16
N GLU A 8 -10.61 11.18 4.50
CA GLU A 8 -9.39 10.85 5.24
C GLU A 8 -8.93 9.40 4.96
N ILE A 9 -9.87 8.47 4.85
CA ILE A 9 -9.57 7.07 4.51
C ILE A 9 -9.00 6.95 3.10
N MET A 10 -9.55 7.71 2.15
CA MET A 10 -9.02 7.76 0.78
C MET A 10 -7.63 8.42 0.73
N GLU A 11 -7.42 9.49 1.51
CA GLU A 11 -6.09 10.11 1.65
C GLU A 11 -5.04 9.12 2.17
N MET A 12 -5.40 8.30 3.14
CA MET A 12 -4.49 7.27 3.66
C MET A 12 -4.17 6.19 2.62
N ALA A 13 -5.13 5.81 1.77
CA ALA A 13 -4.87 4.90 0.66
C ALA A 13 -3.86 5.50 -0.34
N ILE A 14 -4.09 6.74 -0.76
CA ILE A 14 -3.18 7.47 -1.66
C ILE A 14 -1.78 7.56 -1.05
N ARG A 15 -1.69 7.91 0.23
CA ARG A 15 -0.42 8.03 0.92
C ARG A 15 0.31 6.70 1.03
N THR A 16 -0.40 5.60 1.25
CA THR A 16 0.18 4.26 1.28
C THR A 16 0.89 3.94 -0.06
N GLU A 17 0.26 4.28 -1.17
CA GLU A 17 0.86 4.11 -2.50
C GLU A 17 2.07 5.03 -2.71
N THR A 18 1.97 6.28 -2.27
CA THR A 18 3.10 7.22 -2.30
C THR A 18 4.30 6.67 -1.52
N LEU A 19 4.07 6.12 -0.34
CA LEU A 19 5.12 5.51 0.48
C LEU A 19 5.71 4.25 -0.17
N GLY A 20 4.87 3.43 -0.80
CA GLY A 20 5.31 2.28 -1.59
C GLY A 20 6.23 2.69 -2.73
N TYR A 21 5.84 3.70 -3.49
CA TYR A 21 6.67 4.28 -4.54
C TYR A 21 8.04 4.76 -4.00
N GLN A 22 8.04 5.50 -2.90
CA GLN A 22 9.27 5.98 -2.27
C GLN A 22 10.16 4.83 -1.80
N PHE A 23 9.56 3.82 -1.16
CA PHE A 23 10.29 2.64 -0.70
C PHE A 23 10.96 1.92 -1.86
N TYR A 24 10.22 1.57 -2.90
CA TYR A 24 10.75 0.82 -4.03
C TYR A 24 11.79 1.61 -4.83
N THR A 25 11.59 2.91 -5.00
CA THR A 25 12.59 3.78 -5.64
C THR A 25 13.89 3.83 -4.84
N THR A 26 13.78 3.98 -3.51
CA THR A 26 14.93 4.00 -2.60
C THR A 26 15.68 2.66 -2.62
N MET A 27 14.96 1.55 -2.61
CA MET A 27 15.56 0.22 -2.66
C MET A 27 16.22 -0.08 -4.01
N ALA A 28 15.62 0.33 -5.12
CA ALA A 28 16.24 0.21 -6.44
C ALA A 28 17.59 0.93 -6.51
N GLU A 29 17.69 2.13 -5.94
CA GLU A 29 18.96 2.87 -5.87
C GLU A 29 19.96 2.20 -4.90
N LYS A 30 19.49 1.78 -3.73
CA LYS A 30 20.34 1.13 -2.72
C LYS A 30 20.99 -0.15 -3.25
N PHE A 31 20.24 -0.94 -4.00
CA PHE A 31 20.70 -2.20 -4.57
C PHE A 31 21.03 -2.12 -6.07
N LYS A 32 21.47 -0.97 -6.55
CA LYS A 32 21.72 -0.71 -7.98
C LYS A 32 22.73 -1.64 -8.64
N LYS A 33 23.52 -2.35 -7.86
CA LYS A 33 24.47 -3.37 -8.40
C LYS A 33 23.80 -4.72 -8.69
N ASP A 34 22.60 -4.94 -8.19
CA ASP A 34 21.81 -6.14 -8.46
C ASP A 34 20.74 -5.83 -9.51
N ALA A 35 21.02 -6.18 -10.77
CA ALA A 35 20.15 -5.86 -11.89
C ALA A 35 18.75 -6.47 -11.76
N GLY A 36 18.63 -7.68 -11.20
CA GLY A 36 17.34 -8.35 -10.98
C GLY A 36 16.50 -7.61 -9.94
N LEU A 37 17.12 -7.20 -8.87
CA LEU A 37 16.44 -6.45 -7.79
C LEU A 37 16.04 -5.05 -8.25
N VAL A 38 16.90 -4.37 -9.02
CA VAL A 38 16.57 -3.08 -9.64
C VAL A 38 15.36 -3.20 -10.54
N GLN A 39 15.30 -4.22 -11.39
CA GLN A 39 14.17 -4.43 -12.29
C GLN A 39 12.89 -4.68 -11.51
N LEU A 40 12.91 -5.54 -10.50
CA LEU A 40 11.76 -5.84 -9.65
C LEU A 40 11.24 -4.57 -8.96
N PHE A 41 12.09 -3.87 -8.24
CA PHE A 41 11.69 -2.68 -7.47
C PHE A 41 11.28 -1.51 -8.37
N SER A 42 11.92 -1.31 -9.50
CA SER A 42 11.51 -0.28 -10.46
C SER A 42 10.13 -0.58 -11.06
N THR A 43 9.85 -1.84 -11.34
CA THR A 43 8.52 -2.27 -11.80
C THR A 43 7.47 -2.04 -10.73
N LEU A 44 7.74 -2.43 -9.48
CA LEU A 44 6.84 -2.20 -8.35
C LEU A 44 6.61 -0.70 -8.14
N ALA A 45 7.65 0.12 -8.15
CA ALA A 45 7.52 1.58 -8.02
C ALA A 45 6.59 2.16 -9.09
N SER A 46 6.72 1.72 -10.33
CA SER A 46 5.83 2.17 -11.42
C SER A 46 4.38 1.78 -11.18
N LYS A 47 4.13 0.60 -10.61
CA LYS A 47 2.79 0.14 -10.26
C LYS A 47 2.18 0.97 -9.13
N GLU A 48 2.93 1.24 -8.06
CA GLU A 48 2.49 2.10 -6.96
C GLU A 48 2.09 3.50 -7.48
N LYS A 49 2.82 4.02 -8.45
CA LYS A 49 2.49 5.32 -9.06
C LYS A 49 1.17 5.32 -9.82
N VAL A 50 0.86 4.22 -10.50
CA VAL A 50 -0.44 4.03 -11.17
C VAL A 50 -1.56 3.91 -10.14
N HIS A 51 -1.36 3.15 -9.06
CA HIS A 51 -2.35 3.00 -7.98
C HIS A 51 -2.62 4.33 -7.27
N GLU A 52 -1.57 5.11 -6.98
CA GLU A 52 -1.71 6.46 -6.42
C GLU A 52 -2.67 7.32 -7.25
N LYS A 53 -2.48 7.30 -8.58
CA LYS A 53 -3.36 8.02 -9.50
C LYS A 53 -4.79 7.47 -9.48
N THR A 54 -4.94 6.16 -9.51
CA THR A 54 -6.26 5.51 -9.49
C THR A 54 -7.03 5.85 -8.21
N PHE A 55 -6.38 5.83 -7.05
CA PHE A 55 -7.01 6.24 -5.80
C PHE A 55 -7.32 7.74 -5.75
N THR A 56 -6.48 8.58 -6.35
CA THR A 56 -6.76 10.02 -6.45
C THR A 56 -8.02 10.26 -7.27
N ASP A 57 -8.16 9.59 -8.40
CA ASP A 57 -9.35 9.67 -9.25
C ASP A 57 -10.59 9.12 -8.52
N LEU A 58 -10.46 7.99 -7.82
CA LEU A 58 -11.53 7.39 -7.01
C LEU A 58 -11.98 8.32 -5.89
N LYS A 59 -11.05 8.96 -5.19
CA LYS A 59 -11.36 9.95 -4.15
C LYS A 59 -12.23 11.07 -4.69
N ALA A 60 -11.90 11.60 -5.86
CA ALA A 60 -12.70 12.65 -6.51
C ALA A 60 -14.12 12.18 -6.87
N MET A 61 -14.28 10.92 -7.25
CA MET A 61 -15.59 10.31 -7.53
C MET A 61 -16.43 10.13 -6.25
N VAL A 62 -15.82 9.62 -5.18
CA VAL A 62 -16.46 9.39 -3.89
C VAL A 62 -16.92 10.71 -3.26
N ALA A 63 -16.10 11.76 -3.32
CA ALA A 63 -16.43 13.09 -2.79
C ALA A 63 -17.68 13.69 -3.44
N LYS A 64 -17.96 13.39 -4.71
CA LYS A 64 -19.15 13.88 -5.41
C LYS A 64 -20.44 13.17 -4.99
N LYS A 65 -20.37 11.96 -4.45
CA LYS A 65 -21.53 11.11 -4.16
C LYS A 65 -22.07 11.22 -2.73
N GLY A 66 -21.31 11.77 -1.80
CA GLY A 66 -21.78 12.31 -0.50
C GLY A 66 -22.50 11.37 0.46
N SER A 67 -22.24 10.06 0.50
CA SER A 67 -22.89 9.18 1.47
C SER A 67 -21.90 8.25 2.19
N GLU A 68 -21.89 8.35 3.51
CA GLU A 68 -21.20 7.40 4.37
C GLU A 68 -22.00 6.07 4.46
N PRO A 69 -21.34 4.91 4.65
CA PRO A 69 -22.01 3.63 4.84
C PRO A 69 -22.93 3.62 6.08
N VAL A 70 -23.95 2.77 6.06
CA VAL A 70 -24.96 2.66 7.14
C VAL A 70 -24.34 2.21 8.48
N GLU A 71 -23.24 1.46 8.46
CA GLU A 71 -22.53 0.95 9.65
C GLU A 71 -21.22 1.69 9.89
N TRP A 72 -21.19 2.98 9.62
CA TRP A 72 -19.98 3.80 9.64
C TRP A 72 -19.25 3.79 10.98
N GLU A 73 -19.95 3.79 12.10
CA GLU A 73 -19.34 3.87 13.42
C GLU A 73 -18.46 2.64 13.72
N GLU A 74 -18.96 1.42 13.44
CA GLU A 74 -18.23 0.19 13.66
C GLU A 74 -17.01 0.08 12.74
N VAL A 75 -17.20 0.37 11.46
CA VAL A 75 -16.15 0.38 10.44
C VAL A 75 -15.07 1.41 10.80
N SER A 76 -15.47 2.62 11.18
CA SER A 76 -14.54 3.68 11.57
C SER A 76 -13.73 3.33 12.82
N ASN A 77 -14.32 2.65 13.80
CA ASN A 77 -13.62 2.19 15.00
C ASN A 77 -12.55 1.15 14.66
N TYR A 78 -12.89 0.20 13.80
CA TYR A 78 -11.91 -0.79 13.32
C TYR A 78 -10.77 -0.13 12.54
N MET A 79 -11.11 0.76 11.60
CA MET A 79 -10.12 1.48 10.81
C MET A 79 -9.19 2.32 11.67
N ARG A 80 -9.72 2.95 12.71
CA ARG A 80 -8.90 3.70 13.66
C ARG A 80 -7.89 2.80 14.35
N ALA A 81 -8.32 1.66 14.88
CA ALA A 81 -7.42 0.71 15.52
C ALA A 81 -6.33 0.23 14.55
N PHE A 82 -6.69 -0.03 13.30
CA PHE A 82 -5.77 -0.43 12.25
C PHE A 82 -4.74 0.66 11.91
N VAL A 83 -5.20 1.88 11.62
CA VAL A 83 -4.32 2.98 11.17
C VAL A 83 -3.44 3.54 12.29
N GLU A 84 -3.83 3.36 13.53
CA GLU A 84 -3.01 3.74 14.69
C GLU A 84 -2.00 2.68 15.10
N SER A 85 -2.03 1.51 14.46
CA SER A 85 -1.01 0.48 14.68
C SER A 85 0.38 0.96 14.25
N GLU A 86 1.41 0.42 14.88
CA GLU A 86 2.80 0.77 14.57
C GLU A 86 3.21 0.43 13.13
N PHE A 87 2.57 -0.56 12.56
CA PHE A 87 2.93 -1.11 11.24
C PHE A 87 2.30 -0.35 10.08
N PHE A 88 1.19 0.36 10.31
CA PHE A 88 0.53 1.10 9.24
C PHE A 88 1.16 2.48 9.04
N LEU A 89 1.72 2.73 7.87
CA LEU A 89 2.44 3.97 7.56
C LEU A 89 1.57 5.04 6.90
N GLY A 90 0.43 4.68 6.34
CA GLY A 90 -0.43 5.57 5.56
C GLY A 90 -1.00 6.77 6.33
N LYS A 91 -1.01 6.73 7.67
CA LYS A 91 -1.49 7.82 8.53
C LYS A 91 -0.46 8.96 8.70
N GLY A 92 0.24 9.37 7.66
CA GLY A 92 1.18 10.48 7.74
C GLY A 92 2.53 10.16 8.38
N LYS A 93 2.79 8.91 8.71
CA LYS A 93 4.12 8.48 9.13
C LYS A 93 5.09 8.52 7.95
N ALA A 94 6.32 8.89 8.19
CA ALA A 94 7.39 8.72 7.22
C ALA A 94 7.81 7.24 7.15
N LEU A 95 8.44 6.85 6.04
CA LEU A 95 9.12 5.57 5.99
C LEU A 95 10.14 5.49 7.14
N PRO A 96 10.23 4.36 7.86
CA PRO A 96 11.27 4.16 8.85
C PRO A 96 12.65 4.18 8.19
N SER A 97 13.72 4.34 9.00
CA SER A 97 15.07 4.20 8.47
C SER A 97 15.26 2.83 7.81
N MET A 98 15.81 2.82 6.60
CA MET A 98 16.09 1.63 5.83
C MET A 98 17.52 1.09 6.02
N ASP A 99 18.25 1.64 6.98
CA ASP A 99 19.67 1.30 7.20
C ASP A 99 19.89 -0.15 7.60
N HIS A 100 18.88 -0.77 8.24
CA HIS A 100 18.90 -2.19 8.63
C HIS A 100 18.65 -3.15 7.47
N LEU A 101 18.13 -2.67 6.34
CA LEU A 101 17.89 -3.47 5.14
C LEU A 101 19.17 -3.59 4.32
N LYS A 102 20.07 -4.48 4.73
CA LYS A 102 21.43 -4.58 4.17
C LYS A 102 21.53 -5.57 3.02
N THR A 103 20.66 -6.57 2.99
CA THR A 103 20.66 -7.63 1.97
C THR A 103 19.40 -7.60 1.12
N ALA A 104 19.45 -8.24 -0.05
CA ALA A 104 18.27 -8.43 -0.89
C ALA A 104 17.15 -9.15 -0.13
N GLN A 105 17.48 -10.14 0.69
CA GLN A 105 16.51 -10.85 1.55
C GLN A 105 15.82 -9.91 2.52
N ASP A 106 16.56 -9.02 3.18
CA ASP A 106 16.01 -8.05 4.12
C ASP A 106 15.01 -7.12 3.41
N ALA A 107 15.39 -6.60 2.25
CA ALA A 107 14.56 -5.69 1.47
C ALA A 107 13.28 -6.36 0.98
N VAL A 108 13.38 -7.57 0.44
CA VAL A 108 12.21 -8.34 -0.05
C VAL A 108 11.29 -8.73 1.10
N LYS A 109 11.84 -9.15 2.23
CA LYS A 109 11.05 -9.47 3.44
C LYS A 109 10.27 -8.25 3.94
N PHE A 110 10.91 -7.09 4.00
CA PHE A 110 10.24 -5.85 4.38
C PHE A 110 9.12 -5.51 3.39
N ALA A 111 9.40 -5.60 2.09
CA ALA A 111 8.44 -5.32 1.03
C ALA A 111 7.20 -6.22 1.15
N ILE A 112 7.37 -7.52 1.36
CA ILE A 112 6.24 -8.46 1.55
C ILE A 112 5.40 -8.05 2.77
N GLY A 113 6.03 -7.66 3.86
CA GLY A 113 5.32 -7.17 5.06
C GLY A 113 4.53 -5.89 4.75
N PHE A 114 5.12 -4.95 4.05
CA PHE A 114 4.46 -3.71 3.63
C PHE A 114 3.24 -4.00 2.72
N GLU A 115 3.39 -4.86 1.72
CA GLU A 115 2.30 -5.25 0.82
C GLU A 115 1.15 -5.95 1.56
N LYS A 116 1.45 -6.78 2.55
CA LYS A 116 0.42 -7.42 3.38
C LYS A 116 -0.40 -6.41 4.18
N GLU A 117 0.25 -5.44 4.81
CA GLU A 117 -0.44 -4.35 5.53
C GLU A 117 -1.28 -3.51 4.56
N THR A 118 -0.75 -3.21 3.39
CA THR A 118 -1.46 -2.50 2.32
C THR A 118 -2.72 -3.26 1.90
N LEU A 119 -2.63 -4.57 1.69
CA LEU A 119 -3.77 -5.41 1.33
C LEU A 119 -4.86 -5.42 2.40
N LEU A 120 -4.48 -5.55 3.67
CA LEU A 120 -5.45 -5.50 4.78
C LEU A 120 -6.23 -4.17 4.75
N TYR A 121 -5.55 -3.07 4.52
CA TYR A 121 -6.18 -1.76 4.41
C TYR A 121 -7.14 -1.69 3.21
N PHE A 122 -6.72 -2.17 2.05
CA PHE A 122 -7.54 -2.10 0.83
C PHE A 122 -8.76 -3.01 0.87
N PHE A 123 -8.69 -4.16 1.56
CA PHE A 123 -9.87 -4.97 1.81
C PHE A 123 -10.93 -4.23 2.63
N GLU A 124 -10.52 -3.47 3.64
CA GLU A 124 -11.46 -2.63 4.41
C GLU A 124 -11.99 -1.48 3.55
N LEU A 125 -11.12 -0.77 2.82
CA LEU A 125 -11.51 0.29 1.91
C LEU A 125 -12.58 -0.19 0.91
N ARG A 126 -12.43 -1.39 0.38
CA ARG A 126 -13.40 -2.01 -0.53
C ARG A 126 -14.81 -2.08 0.05
N SER A 127 -14.92 -2.35 1.35
CA SER A 127 -16.22 -2.43 2.02
C SER A 127 -16.92 -1.09 2.15
N MET A 128 -16.16 0.01 2.09
CA MET A 128 -16.64 1.38 2.34
C MET A 128 -17.05 2.13 1.08
N VAL A 129 -16.58 1.71 -0.09
CA VAL A 129 -16.84 2.40 -1.36
C VAL A 129 -17.84 1.64 -2.22
N LYS A 130 -18.54 2.35 -3.09
CA LYS A 130 -19.46 1.75 -4.06
C LYS A 130 -18.72 1.22 -5.29
N GLU A 131 -17.61 1.83 -5.62
CA GLU A 131 -16.75 1.51 -6.77
C GLU A 131 -15.84 0.31 -6.47
N LYS A 132 -16.43 -0.81 -6.07
CA LYS A 132 -15.72 -2.01 -5.59
C LYS A 132 -14.80 -2.61 -6.64
N GLU A 133 -15.19 -2.55 -7.91
CA GLU A 133 -14.40 -3.09 -9.02
C GLU A 133 -13.04 -2.39 -9.15
N VAL A 134 -12.99 -1.09 -8.95
CA VAL A 134 -11.73 -0.33 -8.99
C VAL A 134 -10.78 -0.79 -7.89
N VAL A 135 -11.30 -0.98 -6.68
CA VAL A 135 -10.48 -1.45 -5.54
C VAL A 135 -10.09 -2.92 -5.74
N ASP A 136 -10.98 -3.75 -6.28
CA ASP A 136 -10.69 -5.16 -6.59
C ASP A 136 -9.55 -5.32 -7.59
N GLU A 137 -9.47 -4.47 -8.61
CA GLU A 137 -8.35 -4.46 -9.57
C GLU A 137 -7.03 -4.17 -8.85
N ILE A 138 -6.99 -3.15 -8.01
CA ILE A 138 -5.80 -2.82 -7.22
C ILE A 138 -5.43 -3.95 -6.27
N ILE A 139 -6.39 -4.52 -5.53
CA ILE A 139 -6.15 -5.67 -4.66
C ILE A 139 -5.51 -6.84 -5.42
N ASN A 140 -5.99 -7.13 -6.63
CA ASN A 140 -5.44 -8.19 -7.46
C ASN A 140 -4.01 -7.89 -7.92
N GLU A 141 -3.71 -6.63 -8.23
CA GLU A 141 -2.34 -6.22 -8.55
C GLU A 141 -1.42 -6.31 -7.33
N GLU A 142 -1.86 -5.88 -6.15
CA GLU A 142 -1.09 -6.03 -4.91
C GLU A 142 -0.77 -7.49 -4.57
N LYS A 143 -1.72 -8.40 -4.80
CA LYS A 143 -1.46 -9.84 -4.68
C LYS A 143 -0.38 -10.31 -5.66
N SER A 144 -0.32 -9.72 -6.85
CA SER A 144 0.75 -9.99 -7.82
C SER A 144 2.09 -9.49 -7.34
N HIS A 145 2.14 -8.31 -6.71
CA HIS A 145 3.37 -7.78 -6.09
C HIS A 145 3.95 -8.77 -5.07
N ILE A 146 3.12 -9.31 -4.20
CA ILE A 146 3.55 -10.32 -3.22
C ILE A 146 4.09 -11.56 -3.93
N ARG A 147 3.41 -12.05 -4.99
CA ARG A 147 3.89 -13.22 -5.74
C ARG A 147 5.24 -12.98 -6.41
N TRP A 148 5.48 -11.80 -6.97
CA TRP A 148 6.75 -11.45 -7.60
C TRP A 148 7.87 -11.35 -6.57
N LEU A 149 7.59 -10.74 -5.44
CA LEU A 149 8.52 -10.64 -4.33
C LEU A 149 8.86 -12.02 -3.75
N ASP A 150 7.88 -12.87 -3.59
CA ASP A 150 8.08 -14.24 -3.08
C ASP A 150 8.86 -15.11 -4.05
N ALA A 151 8.59 -15.01 -5.35
CA ALA A 151 9.34 -15.70 -6.39
C ALA A 151 10.82 -15.26 -6.41
N PHE A 152 11.07 -13.96 -6.30
CA PHE A 152 12.43 -13.44 -6.21
C PHE A 152 13.15 -13.95 -4.95
N ARG A 153 12.46 -13.95 -3.80
CA ARG A 153 12.99 -14.50 -2.54
C ARG A 153 13.37 -15.97 -2.67
N ALA A 154 12.53 -16.78 -3.31
CA ALA A 154 12.81 -18.19 -3.56
C ALA A 154 14.07 -18.38 -4.40
N ASP A 155 14.30 -17.54 -5.40
CA ASP A 155 15.49 -17.58 -6.24
C ASP A 155 16.77 -17.18 -5.49
N LEU A 156 16.66 -16.27 -4.52
CA LEU A 156 17.78 -15.91 -3.64
C LEU A 156 18.25 -17.07 -2.74
N SER A 157 17.38 -18.05 -2.48
CA SER A 157 17.68 -19.21 -1.62
C SER A 157 18.33 -20.37 -2.37
N LYS A 158 18.50 -20.28 -3.68
CA LYS A 158 19.19 -21.26 -4.53
C LYS A 158 20.67 -20.91 -4.63
#